data_bf396ad2f4872026abcdc4ecbae25c01
#
_entry.id   bf396ad2f4872026abcdc4ecbae25c01
#
_cell.length_a   1.000
_cell.length_b   1.000
_cell.length_c   1.000
_cell.angle_alpha   90.00
_cell.angle_beta   90.00
_cell.angle_gamma   90.00
#
_symmetry.space_group_name_H-M   'P 1'
#
loop_
_entity.id
_entity.type
_entity.pdbx_description
1 polymer ?
#
loop_
_entity_poly.entity_id
_entity_poly.type
_entity_poly.pdbx_seq_one_letter_code
_entity_poly.pdbx_strand_id
1 'polypeptide(L)'
;MENFDEKTLLDKFKISIGDITPGNNGLDGFYEEQLTQAAAILRSNDISESVLSSELGKAAIVMYAKTLMDGKDVATDSTCVLLRNTLSVQTKGERYADGN
;
A
#
# COMPACT_ATOMS: atom_id res chain seq x y z
N MET A 1 11.76 7.99 0.63
CA MET A 1 11.86 6.62 0.28
C MET A 1 12.04 6.39 -1.21
N GLU A 2 13.20 5.98 -1.58
CA GLU A 2 13.58 5.86 -2.98
C GLU A 2 13.00 4.63 -3.67
N ASN A 3 12.45 3.67 -2.90
CA ASN A 3 11.91 2.45 -3.48
C ASN A 3 10.46 2.59 -3.92
N PHE A 4 9.81 3.69 -3.55
CA PHE A 4 8.47 3.98 -4.02
C PHE A 4 8.51 5.05 -5.09
N ASP A 5 7.76 4.84 -6.13
CA ASP A 5 7.39 5.92 -7.02
C ASP A 5 6.01 6.40 -6.56
N GLU A 6 6.00 7.45 -5.75
CA GLU A 6 4.77 7.97 -5.17
C GLU A 6 3.77 8.40 -6.24
N LYS A 7 4.27 8.93 -7.35
CA LYS A 7 3.39 9.32 -8.44
C LYS A 7 2.73 8.09 -9.06
N THR A 8 3.48 7.00 -9.24
CA THR A 8 2.93 5.76 -9.77
C THR A 8 1.88 5.19 -8.83
N LEU A 9 2.11 5.24 -7.51
CA LEU A 9 1.11 4.79 -6.54
C LEU A 9 -0.14 5.64 -6.60
N LEU A 10 0.01 6.95 -6.71
CA LEU A 10 -1.12 7.85 -6.83
C LEU A 10 -1.95 7.54 -8.07
N ASP A 11 -1.30 7.34 -9.21
CA ASP A 11 -1.98 7.01 -10.45
C ASP A 11 -2.74 5.69 -10.33
N LYS A 12 -2.10 4.66 -9.76
CA LYS A 12 -2.75 3.37 -9.53
C LYS A 12 -3.96 3.51 -8.61
N PHE A 13 -3.82 4.30 -7.56
CA PHE A 13 -4.90 4.52 -6.61
C PHE A 13 -6.08 5.20 -7.29
N LYS A 14 -5.82 6.27 -8.05
CA LYS A 14 -6.89 6.99 -8.76
C LYS A 14 -7.63 6.08 -9.72
N ILE A 15 -6.91 5.25 -10.45
CA ILE A 15 -7.53 4.28 -11.36
C ILE A 15 -8.42 3.31 -10.56
N SER A 16 -7.93 2.84 -9.42
CA SER A 16 -8.65 1.83 -8.63
C SER A 16 -9.98 2.34 -8.07
N ILE A 17 -10.08 3.66 -7.82
CA ILE A 17 -11.31 4.26 -7.30
C ILE A 17 -12.15 4.92 -8.40
N GLY A 18 -11.72 4.80 -9.65
CA GLY A 18 -12.46 5.34 -10.77
C GLY A 18 -12.26 6.83 -11.02
N ASP A 19 -11.25 7.45 -10.39
CA ASP A 19 -10.94 8.86 -10.62
C ASP A 19 -10.01 8.97 -11.83
N ILE A 20 -10.57 9.23 -12.97
CA ILE A 20 -9.84 9.34 -14.24
C ILE A 20 -9.62 10.80 -14.65
N THR A 21 -9.85 11.75 -13.76
CA THR A 21 -9.64 13.16 -14.03
C THR A 21 -8.16 13.41 -14.31
N PRO A 22 -7.80 13.99 -15.47
CA PRO A 22 -6.40 14.24 -15.77
C PRO A 22 -5.85 15.37 -14.89
N GLY A 23 -4.57 15.24 -14.54
CA GLY A 23 -3.87 16.24 -13.73
C GLY A 23 -4.35 16.28 -12.30
N ASN A 24 -4.01 17.36 -11.63
CA ASN A 24 -4.36 17.57 -10.23
C ASN A 24 -5.75 18.18 -10.14
N ASN A 25 -6.70 17.42 -9.61
CA ASN A 25 -8.10 17.84 -9.50
C ASN A 25 -8.43 18.40 -8.10
N GLY A 26 -7.42 18.69 -7.28
CA GLY A 26 -7.61 19.21 -5.93
C GLY A 26 -7.74 18.11 -4.87
N LEU A 27 -7.85 16.86 -5.24
CA LEU A 27 -7.97 15.75 -4.31
C LEU A 27 -6.68 14.95 -4.16
N ASP A 28 -5.66 15.24 -4.97
CA ASP A 28 -4.43 14.46 -4.96
C ASP A 28 -3.74 14.48 -3.59
N GLY A 29 -3.74 15.60 -2.90
CA GLY A 29 -3.18 15.67 -1.55
C GLY A 29 -3.90 14.76 -0.56
N PHE A 30 -5.21 14.68 -0.66
CA PHE A 30 -6.00 13.78 0.17
C PHE A 30 -5.66 12.33 -0.15
N TYR A 31 -5.56 11.98 -1.43
CA TYR A 31 -5.21 10.61 -1.84
C TYR A 31 -3.80 10.24 -1.38
N GLU A 32 -2.85 11.16 -1.52
CA GLU A 32 -1.48 10.92 -1.08
C GLU A 32 -1.41 10.67 0.42
N GLU A 33 -2.22 11.40 1.20
CA GLU A 33 -2.30 11.18 2.64
C GLU A 33 -2.79 9.76 2.96
N GLN A 34 -3.82 9.29 2.25
CA GLN A 34 -4.32 7.94 2.45
C GLN A 34 -3.25 6.89 2.11
N LEU A 35 -2.51 7.09 1.02
CA LEU A 35 -1.44 6.20 0.63
C LEU A 35 -0.31 6.20 1.66
N THR A 36 0.05 7.36 2.17
CA THR A 36 1.09 7.49 3.20
C THR A 36 0.68 6.74 4.48
N GLN A 37 -0.57 6.91 4.91
CA GLN A 37 -1.08 6.20 6.08
C GLN A 37 -1.08 4.69 5.86
N ALA A 38 -1.50 4.25 4.68
CA ALA A 38 -1.53 2.83 4.35
C ALA A 38 -0.14 2.21 4.44
N ALA A 39 0.86 2.88 3.85
CA ALA A 39 2.23 2.41 3.89
C ALA A 39 2.75 2.37 5.33
N ALA A 40 2.43 3.38 6.13
CA ALA A 40 2.85 3.42 7.53
C ALA A 40 2.27 2.26 8.34
N ILE A 41 1.00 1.92 8.10
CA ILE A 41 0.36 0.80 8.78
C ILE A 41 1.08 -0.50 8.43
N LEU A 42 1.38 -0.71 7.16
CA LEU A 42 2.08 -1.92 6.73
C LEU A 42 3.49 -2.01 7.32
N ARG A 43 4.20 -0.88 7.38
CA ARG A 43 5.52 -0.84 8.04
C ARG A 43 5.42 -1.18 9.52
N SER A 44 4.35 -0.73 10.18
CA SER A 44 4.15 -1.03 11.60
C SER A 44 3.87 -2.52 11.83
N ASN A 45 3.52 -3.26 10.78
CA ASN A 45 3.34 -4.71 10.83
C ASN A 45 4.60 -5.47 10.40
N ASP A 46 5.75 -4.81 10.41
CA ASP A 46 7.05 -5.40 10.09
C ASP A 46 7.21 -5.86 8.64
N ILE A 47 6.49 -5.25 7.73
CA ILE A 47 6.67 -5.51 6.30
C ILE A 47 7.90 -4.73 5.82
N SER A 48 8.84 -5.41 5.16
CA SER A 48 10.08 -4.78 4.72
C SER A 48 9.85 -3.81 3.55
N GLU A 49 10.76 -2.85 3.41
CA GLU A 49 10.68 -1.87 2.33
C GLU A 49 10.76 -2.51 0.95
N SER A 50 11.58 -3.54 0.79
CA SER A 50 11.70 -4.23 -0.49
C SER A 50 10.40 -4.95 -0.85
N VAL A 51 9.72 -5.54 0.13
CA VAL A 51 8.42 -6.18 -0.11
C VAL A 51 7.36 -5.12 -0.41
N LEU A 52 7.35 -3.99 0.30
CA LEU A 52 6.41 -2.91 0.02
C LEU A 52 6.60 -2.33 -1.39
N SER A 53 7.83 -2.34 -1.89
CA SER A 53 8.15 -1.81 -3.21
C SER A 53 7.84 -2.80 -4.34
N SER A 54 7.53 -4.05 -4.01
CA SER A 54 7.14 -5.05 -5.01
C SER A 54 5.76 -4.72 -5.56
N GLU A 55 5.40 -5.36 -6.67
CA GLU A 55 4.07 -5.16 -7.27
C GLU A 55 2.96 -5.51 -6.29
N LEU A 56 3.11 -6.61 -5.56
CA LEU A 56 2.11 -7.01 -4.58
C LEU A 56 2.06 -6.01 -3.42
N GLY A 57 3.22 -5.51 -2.98
CA GLY A 57 3.29 -4.49 -1.93
C GLY A 57 2.57 -3.21 -2.34
N LYS A 58 2.79 -2.76 -3.56
CA LYS A 58 2.11 -1.57 -4.08
C LYS A 58 0.59 -1.79 -4.16
N ALA A 59 0.17 -2.98 -4.62
CA ALA A 59 -1.24 -3.32 -4.66
C ALA A 59 -1.85 -3.31 -3.26
N ALA A 60 -1.13 -3.79 -2.27
CA ALA A 60 -1.59 -3.79 -0.88
C ALA A 60 -1.73 -2.36 -0.34
N ILE A 61 -0.77 -1.49 -0.64
CA ILE A 61 -0.84 -0.08 -0.22
C ILE A 61 -2.09 0.57 -0.81
N VAL A 62 -2.36 0.35 -2.10
CA VAL A 62 -3.53 0.91 -2.77
C VAL A 62 -4.82 0.38 -2.12
N MET A 63 -4.89 -0.91 -1.86
CA MET A 63 -6.08 -1.51 -1.24
C MET A 63 -6.31 -1.01 0.17
N TYR A 64 -5.24 -0.87 0.97
CA TYR A 64 -5.34 -0.32 2.31
C TYR A 64 -5.83 1.13 2.26
N ALA A 65 -5.26 1.94 1.35
CA ALA A 65 -5.67 3.34 1.22
C ALA A 65 -7.15 3.45 0.85
N LYS A 66 -7.60 2.59 -0.07
CA LYS A 66 -9.00 2.57 -0.47
C LYS A 66 -9.91 2.20 0.70
N THR A 67 -9.50 1.22 1.50
CA THR A 67 -10.26 0.78 2.66
C THR A 67 -10.33 1.88 3.72
N LEU A 68 -9.21 2.58 3.95
CA LEU A 68 -9.18 3.73 4.87
C LEU A 68 -10.12 4.83 4.38
N MET A 69 -10.09 5.13 3.09
CA MET A 69 -10.93 6.17 2.51
C MET A 69 -12.41 5.83 2.66
N ASP A 70 -12.75 4.55 2.60
CA ASP A 70 -14.12 4.08 2.78
C ASP A 70 -14.54 4.03 4.25
N GLY A 71 -13.65 4.39 5.17
CA GLY A 71 -13.95 4.39 6.60
C GLY A 71 -13.99 3.00 7.22
N LYS A 72 -13.44 2.01 6.55
CA LYS A 72 -13.41 0.63 7.05
C LYS A 72 -12.12 0.34 7.82
N ASP A 73 -12.17 -0.66 8.67
CA ASP A 73 -11.02 -1.05 9.48
C ASP A 73 -10.13 -2.02 8.71
N VAL A 74 -8.92 -1.57 8.37
CA VAL A 74 -7.97 -2.42 7.64
C VAL A 74 -7.53 -3.64 8.44
N ALA A 75 -7.61 -3.59 9.77
CA ALA A 75 -7.22 -4.72 10.62
C ALA A 75 -8.20 -5.88 10.52
N THR A 76 -9.45 -5.62 10.13
CA THR A 76 -10.49 -6.64 10.06
C THR A 76 -11.01 -6.89 8.65
N ASP A 77 -10.70 -6.01 7.70
CA ASP A 77 -11.11 -6.20 6.32
C ASP A 77 -10.42 -7.45 5.74
N SER A 78 -11.20 -8.39 5.22
CA SER A 78 -10.67 -9.69 4.81
C SER A 78 -9.59 -9.59 3.74
N THR A 79 -9.75 -8.70 2.77
CA THR A 79 -8.75 -8.52 1.72
C THR A 79 -7.46 -7.92 2.28
N CYS A 80 -7.59 -6.93 3.15
CA CYS A 80 -6.43 -6.30 3.78
C CYS A 80 -5.67 -7.30 4.66
N VAL A 81 -6.39 -8.12 5.42
CA VAL A 81 -5.79 -9.16 6.26
C VAL A 81 -5.02 -10.17 5.41
N LEU A 82 -5.62 -10.61 4.31
CA LEU A 82 -4.97 -11.56 3.40
C LEU A 82 -3.70 -10.98 2.82
N LEU A 83 -3.76 -9.74 2.34
CA LEU A 83 -2.59 -9.08 1.75
C LEU A 83 -1.48 -8.90 2.79
N ARG A 84 -1.82 -8.44 3.98
CA ARG A 84 -0.84 -8.27 5.05
C ARG A 84 -0.14 -9.60 5.36
N ASN A 85 -0.91 -10.68 5.47
CA ASN A 85 -0.34 -12.00 5.76
C ASN A 85 0.60 -12.45 4.66
N THR A 86 0.22 -12.24 3.41
CA THR A 86 1.06 -12.60 2.26
C THR A 86 2.36 -11.81 2.27
N LEU A 87 2.29 -10.49 2.51
CA LEU A 87 3.49 -9.65 2.57
C LEU A 87 4.38 -10.02 3.75
N SER A 88 3.77 -10.42 4.87
CA SER A 88 4.52 -10.87 6.04
C SER A 88 5.31 -12.13 5.72
N VAL A 89 4.72 -13.07 5.01
CA VAL A 89 5.41 -14.30 4.58
C VAL A 89 6.57 -13.95 3.65
N GLN A 90 6.37 -13.04 2.71
CA GLN A 90 7.43 -12.61 1.79
C GLN A 90 8.57 -11.94 2.54
N THR A 91 8.26 -11.10 3.52
CA THR A 91 9.27 -10.44 4.35
C THR A 91 10.11 -11.47 5.10
N LYS A 92 9.47 -12.47 5.69
CA LYS A 92 10.19 -13.55 6.37
C LYS A 92 11.06 -14.34 5.41
N GLY A 93 10.56 -14.58 4.21
CA GLY A 93 11.33 -15.27 3.18
C GLY A 93 12.61 -14.53 2.81
N GLU A 94 12.55 -13.20 2.72
CA GLU A 94 13.74 -12.39 2.49
C GLU A 94 14.78 -12.54 3.60
N ARG A 95 14.32 -12.55 4.84
CA ARG A 95 15.22 -12.69 5.98
C ARG A 95 15.93 -14.03 5.97
N TYR A 96 15.24 -15.09 5.57
CA TYR A 96 15.86 -16.41 5.40
C TYR A 96 16.85 -16.41 4.25
N ALA A 97 16.49 -15.78 3.13
CA ALA A 97 17.35 -15.71 1.96
C ALA A 97 18.65 -14.96 2.26
N ASP A 98 18.65 -14.05 3.23
CA ASP A 98 19.83 -13.30 3.64
C ASP A 98 20.73 -14.08 4.59
N GLY A 99 20.48 -15.37 4.78
CA GLY A 99 21.35 -16.24 5.55
C GLY A 99 21.12 -16.22 7.06
N ASN A 100 19.99 -15.78 7.46
CA ASN A 100 19.67 -15.69 8.90
C ASN A 100 18.97 -16.92 9.40
#